data_5e21f70e41d2258587340fe82dc4251b
#
_entry.id   5e21f70e41d2258587340fe82dc4251b
#
_cell.length_a   1.000
_cell.length_b   1.000
_cell.length_c   1.000
_cell.angle_alpha   90.00
_cell.angle_beta   90.00
_cell.angle_gamma   90.00
#
_symmetry.space_group_name_H-M   'P 1'
#
loop_
_entity.id
_entity.type
_entity.pdbx_description
1 polymer ?
#
loop_
_entity_poly.entity_id
_entity_poly.type
_entity_poly.pdbx_seq_one_letter_code
_entity_poly.pdbx_strand_id
1 'polypeptide(L)'
;MDNEQCPAQGSSMEQTLELGSGLVNTKYGNIYILTIIGQIEGHQVLPETVKTTKYEHLMPLLAQIEESERVDGLLLLLNTVGGDIEAGLAIAELISGMKTPSVSLVLGGGHSIGVPLAVAAQCCMIAPTAGMTIHPVRMSGTVVGAPATFQYFNRIQSQIVDFVAANSHISKKRFTEFMMATGELATDVGTVLYGKQAVDCGLIERLGNLSEALEALHEMIAKKSGNSK
;
A
#
# COMPACT_ATOMS: atom_id res chain seq x y z
N MET A 1 21.94 42.79 14.94
CA MET A 1 20.55 42.25 15.09
C MET A 1 20.19 41.71 13.76
N ASP A 2 20.64 40.50 13.52
CA ASP A 2 20.47 39.81 12.24
C ASP A 2 19.11 39.13 12.22
N ASN A 3 18.30 39.58 11.28
CA ASN A 3 16.97 39.05 11.02
C ASN A 3 17.17 37.73 10.25
N GLU A 4 17.29 36.61 10.93
CA GLU A 4 17.21 35.31 10.30
C GLU A 4 15.77 35.13 9.76
N GLN A 5 15.61 35.46 8.49
CA GLN A 5 14.45 35.05 7.70
C GLN A 5 14.43 33.54 7.63
N CYS A 6 13.51 32.89 8.35
CA CYS A 6 13.14 31.51 8.08
C CYS A 6 12.87 31.36 6.57
N PRO A 7 13.41 30.32 5.93
CA PRO A 7 13.14 30.07 4.52
C PRO A 7 11.62 29.92 4.35
N ALA A 8 11.08 30.67 3.39
CA ALA A 8 9.69 30.58 3.01
C ALA A 8 9.33 29.10 2.76
N GLN A 9 8.41 28.56 3.56
CA GLN A 9 7.83 27.27 3.31
C GLN A 9 7.14 27.34 1.95
N GLY A 10 7.68 26.64 0.93
CA GLY A 10 7.03 26.44 -0.35
C GLY A 10 5.58 26.03 -0.14
N SER A 11 4.68 26.43 -1.03
CA SER A 11 3.26 26.09 -0.88
C SER A 11 3.13 24.56 -0.78
N SER A 12 2.15 24.04 -0.04
CA SER A 12 1.92 22.59 0.12
C SER A 12 1.79 21.88 -1.24
N MET A 13 1.34 22.59 -2.27
CA MET A 13 1.20 22.09 -3.63
C MET A 13 2.57 21.93 -4.33
N GLU A 14 3.52 22.84 -4.14
CA GLU A 14 4.88 22.72 -4.70
C GLU A 14 5.62 21.54 -4.08
N GLN A 15 5.52 21.34 -2.78
CA GLN A 15 6.08 20.17 -2.11
C GLN A 15 5.46 18.86 -2.62
N THR A 16 4.15 18.83 -2.87
CA THR A 16 3.48 17.66 -3.44
C THR A 16 3.95 17.37 -4.86
N LEU A 17 4.20 18.41 -5.68
CA LEU A 17 4.74 18.24 -7.03
C LEU A 17 6.16 17.67 -7.02
N GLU A 18 6.99 18.10 -6.09
CA GLU A 18 8.38 17.66 -5.97
C GLU A 18 8.50 16.25 -5.38
N LEU A 19 7.77 15.97 -4.30
CA LEU A 19 7.89 14.74 -3.52
C LEU A 19 6.88 13.65 -3.90
N GLY A 20 5.85 13.98 -4.69
CA GLY A 20 4.76 13.07 -5.03
C GLY A 20 3.87 12.69 -3.84
N SER A 21 4.07 13.33 -2.68
CA SER A 21 3.33 13.11 -1.44
C SER A 21 3.26 14.41 -0.66
N GLY A 22 2.23 14.62 0.16
CA GLY A 22 2.13 15.86 0.89
C GLY A 22 0.89 16.00 1.76
N LEU A 23 0.93 17.02 2.63
CA LEU A 23 -0.16 17.39 3.52
C LEU A 23 -1.09 18.38 2.82
N VAL A 24 -2.38 18.07 2.80
CA VAL A 24 -3.43 18.93 2.25
C VAL A 24 -4.38 19.34 3.36
N ASN A 25 -4.56 20.65 3.53
CA ASN A 25 -5.53 21.19 4.47
C ASN A 25 -6.91 21.22 3.80
N THR A 26 -7.90 20.61 4.43
CA THR A 26 -9.29 20.56 3.96
C THR A 26 -10.24 21.08 5.03
N LYS A 27 -11.47 21.38 4.64
CA LYS A 27 -12.52 21.77 5.62
C LYS A 27 -12.91 20.64 6.60
N TYR A 28 -12.47 19.41 6.35
CA TYR A 28 -12.77 18.23 7.16
C TYR A 28 -11.60 17.77 8.02
N GLY A 29 -10.45 18.43 7.89
CA GLY A 29 -9.20 18.08 8.54
C GLY A 29 -8.02 18.05 7.57
N ASN A 30 -6.85 17.78 8.09
CA ASN A 30 -5.62 17.71 7.32
C ASN A 30 -5.37 16.26 6.86
N ILE A 31 -5.29 16.07 5.56
CA ILE A 31 -5.07 14.74 4.96
C ILE A 31 -3.65 14.67 4.44
N TYR A 32 -2.93 13.64 4.81
CA TYR A 32 -1.66 13.31 4.17
C TYR A 32 -1.93 12.39 2.97
N ILE A 33 -1.49 12.81 1.78
CA ILE A 33 -1.55 12.01 0.55
C ILE A 33 -0.19 11.34 0.38
N LEU A 34 -0.16 10.01 0.40
CA LEU A 34 1.02 9.20 0.22
C LEU A 34 0.90 8.37 -1.04
N THR A 35 1.88 8.48 -1.95
CA THR A 35 1.93 7.68 -3.17
C THR A 35 2.90 6.51 -3.01
N ILE A 36 2.49 5.32 -3.46
CA ILE A 36 3.33 4.13 -3.58
C ILE A 36 3.35 3.74 -5.06
N ILE A 37 4.42 4.11 -5.75
CA ILE A 37 4.52 4.03 -7.21
C ILE A 37 5.80 3.29 -7.61
N GLY A 38 5.69 2.48 -8.68
CA GLY A 38 6.81 1.74 -9.24
C GLY A 38 7.16 0.51 -8.41
N GLN A 39 8.44 0.17 -8.33
CA GLN A 39 8.91 -1.01 -7.60
C GLN A 39 9.16 -0.67 -6.12
N ILE A 40 8.76 -1.55 -5.22
CA ILE A 40 9.11 -1.44 -3.80
C ILE A 40 10.59 -1.80 -3.65
N GLU A 41 11.40 -0.81 -3.30
CA GLU A 41 12.82 -0.96 -3.07
C GLU A 41 13.07 -1.35 -1.62
N GLY A 42 13.84 -2.43 -1.42
CA GLY A 42 14.19 -2.97 -0.13
C GLY A 42 15.65 -2.68 0.25
N HIS A 43 16.36 -3.73 0.70
CA HIS A 43 17.75 -3.59 1.15
C HIS A 43 18.77 -3.38 0.01
N GLN A 44 18.37 -3.61 -1.23
CA GLN A 44 19.23 -3.38 -2.40
C GLN A 44 18.79 -2.10 -3.10
N VAL A 45 19.73 -1.20 -3.32
CA VAL A 45 19.50 0.03 -4.10
C VAL A 45 19.32 -0.35 -5.58
N LEU A 46 18.22 0.06 -6.15
CA LEU A 46 17.96 -0.15 -7.58
C LEU A 46 18.57 0.97 -8.43
N PRO A 47 18.86 0.71 -9.72
CA PRO A 47 19.35 1.73 -10.63
C PRO A 47 18.40 2.93 -10.72
N GLU A 48 18.93 4.13 -10.88
CA GLU A 48 18.15 5.38 -11.03
C GLU A 48 17.15 5.38 -12.20
N THR A 49 17.34 4.48 -13.16
CA THR A 49 16.43 4.26 -14.29
C THR A 49 15.15 3.53 -13.91
N VAL A 50 15.10 2.92 -12.72
CA VAL A 50 13.93 2.22 -12.19
C VAL A 50 13.15 3.17 -11.30
N LYS A 51 11.87 3.32 -11.56
CA LYS A 51 11.00 4.09 -10.67
C LYS A 51 10.68 3.27 -9.42
N THR A 52 11.05 3.79 -8.25
CA THR A 52 10.95 3.06 -6.99
C THR A 52 10.21 3.85 -5.90
N THR A 53 9.64 3.09 -4.97
CA THR A 53 9.23 3.58 -3.65
C THR A 53 10.19 2.99 -2.61
N LYS A 54 10.89 3.84 -1.88
CA LYS A 54 11.93 3.47 -0.91
C LYS A 54 11.32 3.29 0.47
N TYR A 55 11.38 2.07 1.01
CA TYR A 55 10.75 1.74 2.29
C TYR A 55 11.36 2.49 3.48
N GLU A 56 12.68 2.76 3.45
CA GLU A 56 13.38 3.52 4.48
C GLU A 56 12.93 4.99 4.58
N HIS A 57 12.30 5.53 3.53
CA HIS A 57 11.67 6.84 3.58
C HIS A 57 10.24 6.76 4.13
N LEU A 58 9.51 5.68 3.81
CA LEU A 58 8.13 5.53 4.22
C LEU A 58 7.96 5.16 5.69
N MET A 59 8.84 4.32 6.24
CA MET A 59 8.73 3.89 7.63
C MET A 59 8.75 5.05 8.64
N PRO A 60 9.74 5.95 8.62
CA PRO A 60 9.73 7.10 9.52
C PRO A 60 8.60 8.09 9.22
N LEU A 61 8.20 8.23 7.95
CA LEU A 61 7.09 9.09 7.55
C LEU A 61 5.76 8.58 8.12
N LEU A 62 5.48 7.29 8.03
CA LEU A 62 4.26 6.69 8.59
C LEU A 62 4.21 6.85 10.11
N ALA A 63 5.35 6.67 10.80
CA ALA A 63 5.43 6.93 12.23
C ALA A 63 5.18 8.41 12.57
N GLN A 64 5.71 9.34 11.76
CA GLN A 64 5.43 10.77 11.94
C GLN A 64 3.97 11.11 11.68
N ILE A 65 3.33 10.49 10.70
CA ILE A 65 1.90 10.69 10.41
C ILE A 65 1.05 10.23 11.60
N GLU A 66 1.35 9.05 12.18
CA GLU A 66 0.60 8.50 13.31
C GLU A 66 0.72 9.34 14.57
N GLU A 67 1.90 9.91 14.86
CA GLU A 67 2.16 10.74 16.04
C GLU A 67 1.82 12.22 15.85
N SER A 68 1.50 12.65 14.62
CA SER A 68 1.28 14.06 14.34
C SER A 68 -0.13 14.51 14.69
N GLU A 69 -0.24 15.49 15.58
CA GLU A 69 -1.50 16.18 15.84
C GLU A 69 -2.02 17.01 14.63
N ARG A 70 -1.19 17.14 13.59
CA ARG A 70 -1.54 17.90 12.38
C ARG A 70 -2.12 17.03 11.27
N VAL A 71 -2.14 15.70 11.42
CA VAL A 71 -2.65 14.79 10.40
C VAL A 71 -3.90 14.10 10.93
N ASP A 72 -5.02 14.35 10.29
CA ASP A 72 -6.31 13.76 10.65
C ASP A 72 -6.61 12.49 9.87
N GLY A 73 -6.01 12.32 8.70
CA GLY A 73 -6.22 11.16 7.84
C GLY A 73 -5.12 10.92 6.82
N LEU A 74 -5.02 9.67 6.36
CA LEU A 74 -4.04 9.19 5.38
C LEU A 74 -4.76 8.64 4.14
N LEU A 75 -4.45 9.21 2.97
CA LEU A 75 -4.86 8.68 1.68
C LEU A 75 -3.66 8.04 0.98
N LEU A 76 -3.75 6.73 0.72
CA LEU A 76 -2.73 5.97 0.00
C LEU A 76 -3.16 5.80 -1.47
N LEU A 77 -2.34 6.29 -2.39
CA LEU A 77 -2.54 6.10 -3.83
C LEU A 77 -1.52 5.07 -4.33
N LEU A 78 -1.99 3.93 -4.81
CA LEU A 78 -1.16 2.81 -5.20
C LEU A 78 -1.15 2.60 -6.72
N ASN A 79 0.06 2.56 -7.28
CA ASN A 79 0.32 2.07 -8.64
C ASN A 79 1.70 1.40 -8.66
N THR A 80 1.78 0.18 -8.16
CA THR A 80 3.03 -0.56 -7.96
C THR A 80 3.03 -1.91 -8.66
N VAL A 81 4.18 -2.28 -9.15
CA VAL A 81 4.46 -3.62 -9.71
C VAL A 81 4.85 -4.64 -8.62
N GLY A 82 4.91 -4.21 -7.36
CA GLY A 82 5.47 -4.99 -6.25
C GLY A 82 6.97 -4.75 -6.08
N GLY A 83 7.67 -5.71 -5.50
CA GLY A 83 9.12 -5.59 -5.27
C GLY A 83 9.59 -6.42 -4.07
N ASP A 84 10.42 -5.81 -3.21
CA ASP A 84 10.94 -6.47 -2.02
C ASP A 84 9.84 -6.84 -1.04
N ILE A 85 9.83 -8.10 -0.62
CA ILE A 85 8.73 -8.66 0.20
C ILE A 85 8.81 -8.15 1.62
N GLU A 86 10.01 -8.13 2.23
CA GLU A 86 10.18 -7.71 3.61
C GLU A 86 9.89 -6.22 3.77
N ALA A 87 10.36 -5.41 2.84
CA ALA A 87 10.05 -3.98 2.79
C ALA A 87 8.55 -3.71 2.60
N GLY A 88 7.91 -4.43 1.67
CA GLY A 88 6.47 -4.26 1.44
C GLY A 88 5.62 -4.70 2.62
N LEU A 89 5.94 -5.83 3.27
CA LEU A 89 5.25 -6.26 4.49
C LEU A 89 5.48 -5.28 5.65
N ALA A 90 6.70 -4.76 5.83
CA ALA A 90 6.98 -3.79 6.88
C ALA A 90 6.12 -2.52 6.73
N ILE A 91 5.99 -2.00 5.50
CA ILE A 91 5.11 -0.85 5.24
C ILE A 91 3.64 -1.22 5.50
N ALA A 92 3.20 -2.40 5.04
CA ALA A 92 1.82 -2.85 5.21
C ALA A 92 1.44 -3.03 6.69
N GLU A 93 2.33 -3.61 7.50
CA GLU A 93 2.15 -3.75 8.95
C GLU A 93 2.07 -2.39 9.65
N LEU A 94 2.92 -1.43 9.26
CA LEU A 94 2.82 -0.07 9.81
C LEU A 94 1.45 0.54 9.51
N ILE A 95 0.99 0.49 8.26
CA ILE A 95 -0.30 1.06 7.84
C ILE A 95 -1.46 0.38 8.58
N SER A 96 -1.47 -0.95 8.66
CA SER A 96 -2.56 -1.69 9.32
C SER A 96 -2.60 -1.47 10.83
N GLY A 97 -1.45 -1.14 11.45
CA GLY A 97 -1.35 -0.82 12.87
C GLY A 97 -1.73 0.62 13.24
N MET A 98 -1.91 1.51 12.27
CA MET A 98 -2.23 2.92 12.52
C MET A 98 -3.66 3.12 13.05
N LYS A 99 -3.80 4.07 13.98
CA LYS A 99 -5.09 4.58 14.47
C LYS A 99 -5.60 5.77 13.64
N THR A 100 -4.71 6.39 12.88
CA THR A 100 -5.06 7.46 11.95
C THR A 100 -5.97 6.92 10.86
N PRO A 101 -7.16 7.52 10.62
CA PRO A 101 -8.05 7.14 9.55
C PRO A 101 -7.32 7.00 8.23
N SER A 102 -7.46 5.86 7.56
CA SER A 102 -6.71 5.58 6.35
C SER A 102 -7.57 4.95 5.27
N VAL A 103 -7.38 5.41 4.04
CA VAL A 103 -8.01 4.87 2.84
C VAL A 103 -6.92 4.53 1.82
N SER A 104 -6.96 3.35 1.25
CA SER A 104 -6.15 2.98 0.09
C SER A 104 -6.99 3.02 -1.19
N LEU A 105 -6.40 3.52 -2.27
CA LEU A 105 -6.99 3.51 -3.61
C LEU A 105 -5.97 2.94 -4.60
N VAL A 106 -6.27 1.76 -5.13
CA VAL A 106 -5.47 1.14 -6.20
C VAL A 106 -5.83 1.77 -7.54
N LEU A 107 -4.82 2.40 -8.17
CA LEU A 107 -4.91 3.07 -9.47
C LEU A 107 -3.89 2.43 -10.42
N GLY A 108 -4.33 1.81 -11.50
CA GLY A 108 -3.44 1.08 -12.41
C GLY A 108 -3.06 -0.30 -11.89
N GLY A 109 -2.12 -0.41 -10.95
CA GLY A 109 -1.66 -1.70 -10.45
C GLY A 109 -1.43 -1.76 -8.95
N GLY A 110 -1.81 -2.90 -8.33
CA GLY A 110 -1.45 -3.29 -6.96
C GLY A 110 -0.90 -4.72 -6.99
N HIS A 111 0.24 -4.92 -7.69
CA HIS A 111 0.73 -6.25 -8.04
C HIS A 111 1.66 -6.84 -6.97
N SER A 112 1.65 -8.18 -6.82
CA SER A 112 2.59 -8.91 -5.97
C SER A 112 2.53 -8.43 -4.50
N ILE A 113 3.65 -7.94 -3.92
CA ILE A 113 3.66 -7.37 -2.57
C ILE A 113 2.84 -6.06 -2.46
N GLY A 114 2.40 -5.49 -3.57
CA GLY A 114 1.41 -4.42 -3.60
C GLY A 114 0.02 -4.84 -3.11
N VAL A 115 -0.28 -6.15 -3.11
CA VAL A 115 -1.56 -6.67 -2.60
C VAL A 115 -1.70 -6.46 -1.09
N PRO A 116 -0.75 -6.86 -0.24
CA PRO A 116 -0.77 -6.51 1.19
C PRO A 116 -0.88 -5.00 1.44
N LEU A 117 -0.15 -4.17 0.69
CA LEU A 117 -0.22 -2.71 0.81
C LEU A 117 -1.62 -2.17 0.50
N ALA A 118 -2.31 -2.76 -0.49
CA ALA A 118 -3.65 -2.35 -0.89
C ALA A 118 -4.70 -2.64 0.20
N VAL A 119 -4.54 -3.74 0.94
CA VAL A 119 -5.50 -4.16 1.98
C VAL A 119 -5.13 -3.67 3.38
N ALA A 120 -4.01 -2.96 3.55
CA ALA A 120 -3.52 -2.53 4.85
C ALA A 120 -4.30 -1.35 5.46
N ALA A 121 -4.93 -0.51 4.63
CA ALA A 121 -5.71 0.63 5.12
C ALA A 121 -7.06 0.21 5.71
N GLN A 122 -7.63 1.04 6.57
CA GLN A 122 -8.93 0.77 7.21
C GLN A 122 -10.12 0.73 6.22
N CYS A 123 -9.99 1.37 5.06
CA CYS A 123 -10.93 1.25 3.94
C CYS A 123 -10.14 1.08 2.65
N CYS A 124 -10.45 0.05 1.90
CA CYS A 124 -9.69 -0.34 0.71
C CYS A 124 -10.54 -0.22 -0.55
N MET A 125 -10.06 0.53 -1.52
CA MET A 125 -10.73 0.77 -2.79
C MET A 125 -9.84 0.45 -3.99
N ILE A 126 -10.47 0.11 -5.10
CA ILE A 126 -9.81 -0.14 -6.38
C ILE A 126 -10.57 0.54 -7.52
N ALA A 127 -9.84 1.18 -8.43
CA ALA A 127 -10.44 1.73 -9.65
C ALA A 127 -10.92 0.59 -10.58
N PRO A 128 -12.01 0.78 -11.35
CA PRO A 128 -12.57 -0.26 -12.20
C PRO A 128 -11.58 -0.89 -13.19
N THR A 129 -10.61 -0.11 -13.68
CA THR A 129 -9.60 -0.55 -14.64
C THR A 129 -8.30 -1.02 -14.01
N ALA A 130 -8.14 -0.87 -12.70
CA ALA A 130 -6.93 -1.28 -12.00
C ALA A 130 -6.85 -2.80 -11.86
N GLY A 131 -5.62 -3.33 -11.89
CA GLY A 131 -5.36 -4.76 -11.78
C GLY A 131 -4.53 -5.12 -10.56
N MET A 132 -4.74 -6.32 -10.02
CA MET A 132 -3.97 -6.89 -8.91
C MET A 132 -3.48 -8.27 -9.31
N THR A 133 -2.16 -8.46 -9.35
CA THR A 133 -1.57 -9.77 -9.64
C THR A 133 -1.21 -10.47 -8.35
N ILE A 134 -1.78 -11.65 -8.14
CA ILE A 134 -1.50 -12.55 -7.03
C ILE A 134 -0.67 -13.70 -7.59
N HIS A 135 0.52 -13.94 -7.05
CA HIS A 135 1.39 -15.02 -7.48
C HIS A 135 2.25 -15.53 -6.31
N PRO A 136 2.82 -16.75 -6.40
CA PRO A 136 3.73 -17.27 -5.39
C PRO A 136 4.99 -16.41 -5.23
N VAL A 137 5.62 -16.50 -4.07
CA VAL A 137 6.94 -15.88 -3.85
C VAL A 137 7.94 -16.42 -4.89
N ARG A 138 8.67 -15.52 -5.53
CA ARG A 138 9.67 -15.85 -6.55
C ARG A 138 11.07 -15.53 -6.03
N MET A 139 12.02 -16.36 -6.45
CA MET A 139 13.44 -16.13 -6.25
C MET A 139 14.19 -16.33 -7.55
N SER A 140 15.18 -15.52 -7.80
CA SER A 140 16.18 -15.74 -8.84
C SER A 140 17.57 -15.83 -8.19
N GLY A 141 18.40 -16.79 -8.61
CA GLY A 141 19.76 -16.96 -8.10
C GLY A 141 20.12 -18.40 -7.79
N THR A 142 21.31 -18.60 -7.20
CA THR A 142 21.79 -19.92 -6.79
C THR A 142 21.12 -20.33 -5.49
N VAL A 143 20.50 -21.52 -5.48
CA VAL A 143 19.90 -22.12 -4.29
C VAL A 143 20.92 -23.00 -3.59
N VAL A 144 21.27 -22.68 -2.34
CA VAL A 144 22.12 -23.49 -1.47
C VAL A 144 21.24 -24.07 -0.36
N GLY A 145 21.21 -25.40 -0.22
CA GLY A 145 20.38 -26.05 0.80
C GLY A 145 18.88 -26.05 0.42
N ALA A 146 18.53 -26.70 -0.69
CA ALA A 146 17.17 -26.71 -1.25
C ALA A 146 16.03 -26.96 -0.25
N PRO A 147 16.09 -27.92 0.70
CA PRO A 147 14.99 -28.11 1.66
C PRO A 147 14.78 -26.92 2.61
N ALA A 148 15.86 -26.33 3.11
CA ALA A 148 15.78 -25.17 4.02
C ALA A 148 15.25 -23.93 3.27
N THR A 149 15.70 -23.71 2.04
CA THR A 149 15.24 -22.64 1.16
C THR A 149 13.76 -22.79 0.87
N PHE A 150 13.28 -23.97 0.53
CA PHE A 150 11.86 -24.22 0.29
C PHE A 150 10.99 -23.94 1.54
N GLN A 151 11.46 -24.39 2.71
CA GLN A 151 10.75 -24.08 3.98
C GLN A 151 10.71 -22.58 4.27
N TYR A 152 11.78 -21.86 4.00
CA TYR A 152 11.86 -20.41 4.17
C TYR A 152 10.82 -19.69 3.28
N PHE A 153 10.77 -20.04 1.98
CA PHE A 153 9.79 -19.42 1.07
C PHE A 153 8.35 -19.77 1.41
N ASN A 154 8.07 -21.00 1.83
CA ASN A 154 6.75 -21.38 2.29
C ASN A 154 6.32 -20.56 3.51
N ARG A 155 7.25 -20.24 4.42
CA ARG A 155 6.96 -19.41 5.59
C ARG A 155 6.62 -17.97 5.17
N ILE A 156 7.44 -17.36 4.31
CA ILE A 156 7.17 -16.01 3.80
C ILE A 156 5.83 -15.97 3.06
N GLN A 157 5.56 -16.94 2.22
CA GLN A 157 4.29 -17.04 1.50
C GLN A 157 3.10 -17.15 2.46
N SER A 158 3.23 -17.95 3.53
CA SER A 158 2.20 -18.06 4.55
C SER A 158 1.97 -16.73 5.27
N GLN A 159 3.03 -15.96 5.57
CA GLN A 159 2.90 -14.63 6.17
C GLN A 159 2.10 -13.68 5.28
N ILE A 160 2.36 -13.67 3.97
CA ILE A 160 1.57 -12.88 3.01
C ILE A 160 0.10 -13.30 3.01
N VAL A 161 -0.17 -14.60 2.95
CA VAL A 161 -1.54 -15.15 2.97
C VAL A 161 -2.26 -14.77 4.26
N ASP A 162 -1.57 -14.89 5.40
CA ASP A 162 -2.11 -14.58 6.72
C ASP A 162 -2.42 -13.10 6.85
N PHE A 163 -1.51 -12.22 6.43
CA PHE A 163 -1.71 -10.78 6.45
C PHE A 163 -2.89 -10.34 5.58
N VAL A 164 -2.95 -10.82 4.34
CA VAL A 164 -4.04 -10.45 3.42
C VAL A 164 -5.40 -10.94 3.94
N ALA A 165 -5.47 -12.17 4.44
CA ALA A 165 -6.73 -12.70 4.99
C ALA A 165 -7.16 -12.02 6.31
N ALA A 166 -6.22 -11.49 7.10
CA ALA A 166 -6.53 -10.73 8.30
C ALA A 166 -7.04 -9.31 8.00
N ASN A 167 -6.62 -8.72 6.88
CA ASN A 167 -6.93 -7.34 6.50
C ASN A 167 -7.93 -7.23 5.33
N SER A 168 -8.63 -8.30 4.99
CA SER A 168 -9.64 -8.32 3.92
C SER A 168 -10.73 -9.36 4.21
N HIS A 169 -11.71 -9.48 3.31
CA HIS A 169 -12.78 -10.48 3.44
C HIS A 169 -12.48 -11.77 2.68
N ILE A 170 -11.35 -11.87 1.97
CA ILE A 170 -10.98 -13.07 1.25
C ILE A 170 -10.50 -14.16 2.22
N SER A 171 -10.92 -15.41 2.00
CA SER A 171 -10.39 -16.51 2.83
C SER A 171 -8.96 -16.89 2.42
N LYS A 172 -8.15 -17.37 3.37
CA LYS A 172 -6.79 -17.90 3.11
C LYS A 172 -6.79 -18.93 1.97
N LYS A 173 -7.78 -19.82 1.99
CA LYS A 173 -7.97 -20.85 0.96
C LYS A 173 -8.13 -20.22 -0.42
N ARG A 174 -9.07 -19.26 -0.56
CA ARG A 174 -9.35 -18.62 -1.84
C ARG A 174 -8.18 -17.80 -2.36
N PHE A 175 -7.51 -17.09 -1.47
CA PHE A 175 -6.30 -16.34 -1.84
C PHE A 175 -5.17 -17.26 -2.30
N THR A 176 -4.98 -18.41 -1.63
CA THR A 176 -3.99 -19.42 -2.04
C THR A 176 -4.38 -20.07 -3.37
N GLU A 177 -5.66 -20.32 -3.64
CA GLU A 177 -6.12 -20.82 -4.95
C GLU A 177 -5.76 -19.86 -6.07
N PHE A 178 -5.99 -18.55 -5.91
CA PHE A 178 -5.56 -17.54 -6.89
C PHE A 178 -4.04 -17.48 -7.04
N MET A 179 -3.31 -17.60 -5.93
CA MET A 179 -1.85 -17.57 -5.94
C MET A 179 -1.26 -18.75 -6.71
N MET A 180 -1.87 -19.91 -6.64
CA MET A 180 -1.38 -21.16 -7.24
C MET A 180 -2.07 -21.53 -8.56
N ALA A 181 -2.94 -20.66 -9.09
CA ALA A 181 -3.64 -20.90 -10.34
C ALA A 181 -2.66 -20.99 -11.53
N THR A 182 -2.92 -21.90 -12.44
CA THR A 182 -2.14 -22.07 -13.67
C THR A 182 -3.00 -21.76 -14.89
N GLY A 183 -2.40 -21.14 -15.92
CA GLY A 183 -3.06 -20.87 -17.19
C GLY A 183 -3.70 -19.48 -17.32
N GLU A 184 -3.74 -18.66 -16.28
CA GLU A 184 -4.21 -17.25 -16.35
C GLU A 184 -3.08 -16.27 -16.70
N LEU A 185 -1.85 -16.56 -16.26
CA LEU A 185 -0.66 -15.83 -16.66
C LEU A 185 0.03 -16.59 -17.80
N ALA A 186 0.30 -15.92 -18.91
CA ALA A 186 0.81 -16.55 -20.14
C ALA A 186 2.10 -17.32 -19.96
N THR A 187 2.90 -17.05 -18.93
CA THR A 187 4.22 -17.64 -18.69
C THR A 187 4.47 -18.03 -17.24
N ASP A 188 3.45 -17.97 -16.34
CA ASP A 188 3.70 -18.14 -14.91
C ASP A 188 2.46 -18.64 -14.14
N VAL A 189 2.66 -18.90 -12.84
CA VAL A 189 1.63 -19.27 -11.88
C VAL A 189 1.07 -18.02 -11.19
N GLY A 190 -0.25 -17.92 -11.04
CA GLY A 190 -0.93 -16.82 -10.38
C GLY A 190 -2.17 -16.35 -11.14
N THR A 191 -2.80 -15.32 -10.61
CA THR A 191 -4.05 -14.74 -11.12
C THR A 191 -3.95 -13.22 -11.20
N VAL A 192 -4.53 -12.62 -12.23
CA VAL A 192 -4.77 -11.17 -12.29
C VAL A 192 -6.25 -10.91 -12.02
N LEU A 193 -6.53 -10.15 -10.97
CA LEU A 193 -7.88 -9.69 -10.64
C LEU A 193 -8.03 -8.23 -11.03
N TYR A 194 -9.00 -7.91 -11.86
CA TYR A 194 -9.35 -6.53 -12.18
C TYR A 194 -10.44 -6.01 -11.25
N GLY A 195 -10.53 -4.71 -11.08
CA GLY A 195 -11.41 -3.95 -10.21
C GLY A 195 -12.59 -4.74 -9.60
N LYS A 196 -13.62 -5.02 -10.42
CA LYS A 196 -14.78 -5.77 -9.96
C LYS A 196 -14.45 -7.17 -9.42
N GLN A 197 -13.53 -7.90 -10.04
CA GLN A 197 -13.16 -9.25 -9.59
C GLN A 197 -12.47 -9.24 -8.21
N ALA A 198 -11.65 -8.21 -7.95
CA ALA A 198 -10.99 -8.04 -6.65
C ALA A 198 -12.02 -7.75 -5.54
N VAL A 199 -13.11 -7.04 -5.87
CA VAL A 199 -14.21 -6.79 -4.94
C VAL A 199 -15.09 -8.04 -4.76
N ASP A 200 -15.50 -8.69 -5.85
CA ASP A 200 -16.38 -9.85 -5.80
C ASP A 200 -15.79 -11.03 -5.00
N CYS A 201 -14.46 -11.17 -5.00
CA CYS A 201 -13.79 -12.22 -4.20
C CYS A 201 -13.49 -11.80 -2.75
N GLY A 202 -13.79 -10.58 -2.35
CA GLY A 202 -13.56 -10.06 -1.02
C GLY A 202 -12.13 -9.62 -0.74
N LEU A 203 -11.27 -9.48 -1.75
CA LEU A 203 -9.91 -8.99 -1.59
C LEU A 203 -9.88 -7.49 -1.30
N ILE A 204 -10.67 -6.71 -2.04
CA ILE A 204 -10.85 -5.28 -1.84
C ILE A 204 -12.31 -5.01 -1.43
N GLU A 205 -12.52 -4.02 -0.58
CA GLU A 205 -13.84 -3.72 -0.01
C GLU A 205 -14.83 -3.24 -1.07
N ARG A 206 -14.41 -2.28 -1.95
CA ARG A 206 -15.30 -1.72 -2.97
C ARG A 206 -14.56 -1.10 -4.16
N LEU A 207 -15.26 -0.98 -5.27
CA LEU A 207 -14.83 -0.11 -6.36
C LEU A 207 -14.87 1.34 -5.90
N GLY A 208 -13.95 2.17 -6.41
CA GLY A 208 -13.96 3.58 -6.10
C GLY A 208 -13.07 4.40 -7.01
N ASN A 209 -13.31 5.70 -6.98
CA ASN A 209 -12.50 6.74 -7.58
C ASN A 209 -11.95 7.70 -6.51
N LEU A 210 -11.19 8.70 -6.92
CA LEU A 210 -10.56 9.65 -5.99
C LEU A 210 -11.58 10.38 -5.11
N SER A 211 -12.71 10.82 -5.68
CA SER A 211 -13.74 11.55 -4.92
C SER A 211 -14.37 10.67 -3.85
N GLU A 212 -14.68 9.42 -4.19
CA GLU A 212 -15.26 8.45 -3.25
C GLU A 212 -14.27 8.05 -2.15
N ALA A 213 -12.97 7.94 -2.48
CA ALA A 213 -11.92 7.67 -1.51
C ALA A 213 -11.75 8.84 -0.51
N LEU A 214 -11.76 10.07 -1.01
CA LEU A 214 -11.73 11.26 -0.17
C LEU A 214 -12.97 11.40 0.70
N GLU A 215 -14.16 11.14 0.16
CA GLU A 215 -15.42 11.16 0.91
C GLU A 215 -15.40 10.15 2.06
N ALA A 216 -14.99 8.92 1.79
CA ALA A 216 -14.82 7.89 2.82
C ALA A 216 -13.85 8.33 3.93
N LEU A 217 -12.72 8.91 3.55
CA LEU A 217 -11.73 9.38 4.51
C LEU A 217 -12.27 10.52 5.36
N HIS A 218 -13.01 11.49 4.76
CA HIS A 218 -13.64 12.57 5.49
C HIS A 218 -14.68 12.07 6.52
N GLU A 219 -15.48 11.05 6.14
CA GLU A 219 -16.43 10.42 7.08
C GLU A 219 -15.71 9.74 8.26
N MET A 220 -14.60 9.07 8.00
CA MET A 220 -13.81 8.41 9.05
C MET A 220 -13.19 9.44 10.01
N ILE A 221 -12.64 10.53 9.49
CA ILE A 221 -12.10 11.65 10.29
C ILE A 221 -13.19 12.23 11.18
N ALA A 222 -14.39 12.52 10.63
CA ALA A 222 -15.51 13.06 11.38
C ALA A 222 -15.97 12.11 12.51
N LYS A 223 -16.03 10.80 12.26
CA LYS A 223 -16.38 9.80 13.28
C LYS A 223 -15.35 9.76 14.41
N LYS A 224 -14.05 9.81 14.10
CA LYS A 224 -12.98 9.83 15.11
C LYS A 224 -13.08 11.07 16.00
N SER A 225 -13.31 12.23 15.42
CA SER A 225 -13.46 13.52 16.14
C SER A 225 -14.73 13.56 17.02
N GLY A 226 -15.81 12.90 16.59
CA GLY A 226 -17.07 12.83 17.36
C GLY A 226 -17.00 11.89 18.57
N ASN A 227 -16.17 10.87 18.53
CA ASN A 227 -15.95 9.92 19.64
C ASN A 227 -14.95 10.42 20.70
N SER A 228 -14.27 11.54 20.45
CA SER A 228 -13.28 12.15 21.36
C SER A 228 -13.88 13.25 22.24
N LYS A 229 -15.18 13.45 22.19
CA LYS A 229 -15.96 14.35 23.06
C LYS A 229 -16.83 13.55 24.02
#